data_a731c52b3190a7f6ea275580bc29fea1
#
_entry.id   a731c52b3190a7f6ea275580bc29fea1
#
_cell.length_a   1.000
_cell.length_b   1.000
_cell.length_c   1.000
_cell.angle_alpha   90.00
_cell.angle_beta   90.00
_cell.angle_gamma   90.00
#
_symmetry.space_group_name_H-M   'P 1'
#
loop_
_entity.id
_entity.type
_entity.pdbx_description
1 polymer ?
#
loop_
_entity_poly.entity_id
_entity_poly.type
_entity_poly.pdbx_seq_one_letter_code
_entity_poly.pdbx_strand_id
1 'polypeptide(L)'
;TISPSLFKRPEYWNDNLQVLGYHERKKTTNWEASEALNDFLKKHSKVILVTFGSMINTNPKEKTSIILEILDQNNIPAIINTASGGLVKPKNYDQERFHFVNRIPYDWIFPKLYAVIHHGGSGTTHTALKYGCASLIIPHIIDQYVWNKIVARKGIGPLGIDVSRITVKNLEAKIIDLFTNKSYKEKAEKLGKEMQSESFQEEIYQTIVE
;
A
#
# COMPACT_ATOMS: atom_id res chain seq x y z
N THR A 1 -0.03 -11.70 -12.93
CA THR A 1 -1.04 -12.24 -11.98
C THR A 1 -1.83 -11.11 -11.35
N ILE A 2 -3.14 -11.16 -11.46
CA ILE A 2 -4.09 -10.14 -11.01
C ILE A 2 -5.26 -10.87 -10.33
N SER A 3 -5.70 -10.36 -9.17
CA SER A 3 -6.91 -10.87 -8.50
C SER A 3 -8.16 -10.49 -9.28
N PRO A 4 -9.05 -11.43 -9.65
CA PRO A 4 -10.32 -11.13 -10.27
C PRO A 4 -11.28 -10.36 -9.37
N SER A 5 -11.16 -10.50 -8.04
CA SER A 5 -11.91 -9.67 -7.08
C SER A 5 -11.51 -8.19 -7.16
N LEU A 6 -10.25 -7.91 -7.50
CA LEU A 6 -9.76 -6.53 -7.69
C LEU A 6 -10.02 -6.01 -9.10
N PHE A 7 -9.73 -6.81 -10.11
CA PHE A 7 -9.86 -6.46 -11.52
C PHE A 7 -10.55 -7.58 -12.30
N LYS A 8 -11.80 -7.33 -12.69
CA LYS A 8 -12.56 -8.28 -13.50
C LYS A 8 -12.01 -8.29 -14.93
N ARG A 9 -11.73 -9.50 -15.47
CA ARG A 9 -11.30 -9.67 -16.86
C ARG A 9 -12.33 -9.01 -17.81
N PRO A 10 -11.87 -8.13 -18.73
CA PRO A 10 -12.76 -7.56 -19.74
C PRO A 10 -13.22 -8.63 -20.75
N GLU A 11 -14.49 -8.56 -21.16
CA GLU A 11 -15.07 -9.54 -22.11
C GLU A 11 -14.44 -9.51 -23.50
N TYR A 12 -13.88 -8.35 -23.90
CA TYR A 12 -13.20 -8.19 -25.20
C TYR A 12 -11.77 -8.75 -25.23
N TRP A 13 -11.25 -9.23 -24.10
CA TRP A 13 -9.93 -9.86 -24.09
C TRP A 13 -10.00 -11.23 -24.75
N ASN A 14 -8.98 -11.56 -25.57
CA ASN A 14 -8.81 -12.88 -26.15
C ASN A 14 -8.72 -13.94 -25.04
N ASP A 15 -9.25 -15.14 -25.31
CA ASP A 15 -9.31 -16.24 -24.32
C ASP A 15 -7.94 -16.70 -23.82
N ASN A 16 -6.87 -16.42 -24.57
CA ASN A 16 -5.50 -16.64 -24.12
C ASN A 16 -5.04 -15.70 -22.98
N LEU A 17 -5.83 -14.64 -22.66
CA LEU A 17 -5.54 -13.71 -21.58
C LEU A 17 -6.38 -14.06 -20.36
N GLN A 18 -5.81 -14.75 -19.41
CA GLN A 18 -6.47 -15.24 -18.21
C GLN A 18 -6.19 -14.34 -16.99
N VAL A 19 -7.14 -14.26 -16.05
CA VAL A 19 -7.01 -13.57 -14.77
C VAL A 19 -7.12 -14.61 -13.67
N LEU A 20 -5.98 -15.17 -13.26
CA LEU A 20 -5.87 -16.35 -12.40
C LEU A 20 -5.32 -16.01 -11.01
N GLY A 21 -5.84 -14.96 -10.40
CA GLY A 21 -5.50 -14.59 -9.02
C GLY A 21 -4.16 -13.88 -8.86
N TYR A 22 -3.94 -13.38 -7.65
CA TYR A 22 -2.69 -12.79 -7.24
C TYR A 22 -1.88 -13.77 -6.38
N HIS A 23 -0.72 -14.17 -6.88
CA HIS A 23 0.18 -15.12 -6.22
C HIS A 23 1.30 -14.38 -5.50
N GLU A 24 1.24 -14.41 -4.17
CA GLU A 24 2.20 -13.77 -3.31
C GLU A 24 3.37 -14.68 -2.98
N ARG A 25 4.59 -14.16 -3.10
CA ARG A 25 5.78 -14.84 -2.61
C ARG A 25 5.99 -14.49 -1.14
N LYS A 26 5.95 -15.47 -0.24
CA LYS A 26 6.27 -15.29 1.18
C LYS A 26 7.71 -14.79 1.35
N LYS A 27 7.90 -13.70 2.09
CA LYS A 27 9.20 -13.05 2.32
C LYS A 27 9.60 -12.98 3.78
N THR A 28 8.72 -13.42 4.68
CA THR A 28 8.92 -13.31 6.14
C THR A 28 9.86 -14.37 6.71
N THR A 29 10.24 -15.40 5.96
CA THR A 29 10.86 -16.64 6.45
C THR A 29 12.12 -16.45 7.31
N ASN A 30 12.90 -15.35 7.10
CA ASN A 30 14.15 -15.07 7.82
C ASN A 30 14.22 -13.59 8.27
N TRP A 31 13.09 -12.98 8.61
CA TRP A 31 13.03 -11.60 9.03
C TRP A 31 12.36 -11.48 10.41
N GLU A 32 13.00 -10.74 11.30
CA GLU A 32 12.49 -10.46 12.64
C GLU A 32 12.32 -8.96 12.84
N ALA A 33 11.21 -8.59 13.50
CA ALA A 33 10.95 -7.21 13.87
C ALA A 33 11.86 -6.79 15.04
N SER A 34 12.43 -5.59 14.95
CA SER A 34 13.12 -5.00 16.10
C SER A 34 12.14 -4.77 17.27
N GLU A 35 12.67 -4.78 18.48
CA GLU A 35 11.89 -4.44 19.68
C GLU A 35 11.21 -3.08 19.55
N ALA A 36 11.94 -2.06 19.09
CA ALA A 36 11.42 -0.72 18.86
C ALA A 36 10.24 -0.67 17.89
N LEU A 37 10.24 -1.49 16.82
CA LEU A 37 9.11 -1.58 15.89
C LEU A 37 7.91 -2.26 16.54
N ASN A 38 8.14 -3.32 17.31
CA ASN A 38 7.08 -4.02 18.03
C ASN A 38 6.42 -3.10 19.07
N ASP A 39 7.21 -2.34 19.81
CA ASP A 39 6.70 -1.39 20.82
C ASP A 39 5.94 -0.23 20.17
N PHE A 40 6.42 0.27 19.04
CA PHE A 40 5.69 1.26 18.24
C PHE A 40 4.30 0.75 17.82
N LEU A 41 4.22 -0.48 17.31
CA LEU A 41 2.95 -1.11 16.91
C LEU A 41 2.01 -1.39 18.08
N LYS A 42 2.55 -1.71 19.27
CA LYS A 42 1.72 -1.88 20.49
C LYS A 42 1.16 -0.56 21.00
N LYS A 43 1.97 0.52 20.89
CA LYS A 43 1.60 1.86 21.38
C LYS A 43 0.46 2.48 20.57
N HIS A 44 0.37 2.21 19.28
CA HIS A 44 -0.56 2.85 18.37
C HIS A 44 -1.60 1.87 17.81
N SER A 45 -2.89 2.11 18.11
CA SER A 45 -4.00 1.28 17.63
C SER A 45 -4.30 1.41 16.14
N LYS A 46 -3.92 2.54 15.54
CA LYS A 46 -4.06 2.81 14.10
C LYS A 46 -2.73 3.32 13.56
N VAL A 47 -2.09 2.56 12.68
CA VAL A 47 -0.81 2.92 12.07
C VAL A 47 -0.96 2.91 10.55
N ILE A 48 -0.36 3.90 9.88
CA ILE A 48 -0.22 3.94 8.43
C ILE A 48 1.21 3.55 8.07
N LEU A 49 1.36 2.72 7.02
CA LEU A 49 2.67 2.55 6.37
C LEU A 49 2.75 3.49 5.17
N VAL A 50 3.87 4.21 5.06
CA VAL A 50 4.21 4.97 3.85
C VAL A 50 5.37 4.28 3.15
N THR A 51 5.20 3.91 1.87
CA THR A 51 6.23 3.21 1.09
C THR A 51 6.09 3.48 -0.40
N PHE A 52 7.19 3.79 -1.05
CA PHE A 52 7.23 3.88 -2.51
C PHE A 52 7.93 2.67 -3.15
N GLY A 53 8.14 1.60 -2.38
CA GLY A 53 8.73 0.34 -2.86
C GLY A 53 10.09 0.56 -3.51
N SER A 54 10.24 0.13 -4.78
CA SER A 54 11.47 0.31 -5.55
C SER A 54 11.54 1.64 -6.32
N MET A 55 10.52 2.50 -6.19
CA MET A 55 10.51 3.78 -6.90
C MET A 55 11.51 4.75 -6.29
N ILE A 56 12.27 5.42 -7.16
CA ILE A 56 13.21 6.49 -6.81
C ILE A 56 12.54 7.82 -7.15
N ASN A 57 12.62 8.78 -6.24
CA ASN A 57 12.14 10.15 -6.46
C ASN A 57 13.29 11.10 -6.77
N THR A 58 13.06 12.08 -7.64
CA THR A 58 14.05 13.14 -7.93
C THR A 58 14.34 14.00 -6.70
N ASN A 59 13.32 14.27 -5.87
CA ASN A 59 13.44 15.07 -4.63
C ASN A 59 12.90 14.27 -3.42
N PRO A 60 13.57 13.19 -2.98
CA PRO A 60 13.02 12.34 -1.92
C PRO A 60 12.94 13.06 -0.56
N LYS A 61 13.81 14.03 -0.29
CA LYS A 61 13.75 14.85 0.94
C LYS A 61 12.48 15.70 0.99
N GLU A 62 12.17 16.39 -0.10
CA GLU A 62 10.96 17.22 -0.22
C GLU A 62 9.69 16.38 -0.06
N LYS A 63 9.63 15.23 -0.76
CA LYS A 63 8.47 14.33 -0.68
C LYS A 63 8.29 13.77 0.73
N THR A 64 9.38 13.40 1.39
CA THR A 64 9.33 12.97 2.80
C THR A 64 8.86 14.10 3.70
N SER A 65 9.38 15.32 3.55
CA SER A 65 8.98 16.46 4.39
C SER A 65 7.50 16.78 4.25
N ILE A 66 6.95 16.81 3.03
CA ILE A 66 5.52 17.05 2.78
C ILE A 66 4.67 16.00 3.53
N ILE A 67 5.02 14.72 3.41
CA ILE A 67 4.25 13.64 4.03
C ILE A 67 4.35 13.70 5.56
N LEU A 68 5.55 13.88 6.10
CA LEU A 68 5.75 13.96 7.55
C LEU A 68 5.06 15.18 8.16
N GLU A 69 5.11 16.35 7.50
CA GLU A 69 4.42 17.56 7.95
C GLU A 69 2.91 17.32 8.09
N ILE A 70 2.28 16.71 7.09
CA ILE A 70 0.86 16.39 7.14
C ILE A 70 0.54 15.41 8.27
N LEU A 71 1.32 14.32 8.37
CA LEU A 71 1.10 13.29 9.39
C LEU A 71 1.29 13.86 10.80
N ASP A 72 2.28 14.74 10.99
CA ASP A 72 2.59 15.37 12.25
C ASP A 72 1.49 16.35 12.71
N GLN A 73 1.09 17.26 11.82
CA GLN A 73 0.02 18.23 12.09
C GLN A 73 -1.31 17.58 12.45
N ASN A 74 -1.57 16.38 11.91
CA ASN A 74 -2.81 15.65 12.12
C ASN A 74 -2.70 14.50 13.16
N ASN A 75 -1.58 14.43 13.91
CA ASN A 75 -1.34 13.39 14.93
C ASN A 75 -1.50 11.95 14.39
N ILE A 76 -1.10 11.66 13.16
CA ILE A 76 -1.23 10.35 12.53
C ILE A 76 0.07 9.56 12.70
N PRO A 77 0.08 8.45 13.47
CA PRO A 77 1.27 7.63 13.62
C PRO A 77 1.56 6.83 12.34
N ALA A 78 2.84 6.80 11.95
CA ALA A 78 3.23 6.15 10.72
C ALA A 78 4.57 5.41 10.78
N ILE A 79 4.65 4.31 10.05
CA ILE A 79 5.90 3.65 9.70
C ILE A 79 6.30 4.15 8.30
N ILE A 80 7.53 4.63 8.17
CA ILE A 80 8.08 5.14 6.92
C ILE A 80 9.13 4.17 6.40
N ASN A 81 8.81 3.51 5.28
CA ASN A 81 9.74 2.59 4.63
C ASN A 81 10.55 3.34 3.56
N THR A 82 11.82 3.58 3.81
CA THR A 82 12.71 4.29 2.88
C THR A 82 13.13 3.44 1.68
N ALA A 83 13.11 2.12 1.82
CA ALA A 83 13.37 1.13 0.77
C ALA A 83 14.50 1.54 -0.20
N SER A 84 14.18 1.75 -1.47
CA SER A 84 15.15 2.04 -2.54
C SER A 84 15.46 3.56 -2.71
N GLY A 85 15.12 4.39 -1.73
CA GLY A 85 15.42 5.83 -1.78
C GLY A 85 14.31 6.71 -2.33
N GLY A 86 13.08 6.19 -2.45
CA GLY A 86 11.90 7.01 -2.77
C GLY A 86 11.51 7.97 -1.64
N LEU A 87 11.88 7.64 -0.42
CA LEU A 87 11.76 8.43 0.81
C LEU A 87 13.09 8.42 1.56
N VAL A 88 13.33 9.40 2.42
CA VAL A 88 14.54 9.50 3.23
C VAL A 88 14.23 9.76 4.70
N LYS A 89 15.07 9.22 5.59
CA LYS A 89 14.97 9.49 7.03
C LYS A 89 15.61 10.85 7.32
N PRO A 90 14.89 11.84 7.85
CA PRO A 90 15.47 13.11 8.26
C PRO A 90 16.33 12.94 9.53
N LYS A 91 17.21 13.93 9.80
CA LYS A 91 18.05 13.91 11.01
C LYS A 91 17.20 14.04 12.28
N ASN A 92 16.20 14.92 12.24
CA ASN A 92 15.31 15.20 13.36
C ASN A 92 13.86 14.89 12.94
N TYR A 93 13.15 14.14 13.75
CA TYR A 93 11.73 13.82 13.58
C TYR A 93 11.15 13.35 14.92
N ASP A 94 9.84 13.37 15.08
CA ASP A 94 9.14 12.83 16.25
C ASP A 94 9.21 11.29 16.24
N GLN A 95 10.07 10.71 17.09
CA GLN A 95 10.24 9.25 17.20
C GLN A 95 9.08 8.56 17.91
N GLU A 96 8.25 9.30 18.63
CA GLU A 96 7.05 8.80 19.27
C GLU A 96 5.93 8.53 18.24
N ARG A 97 5.91 9.31 17.15
CA ARG A 97 4.89 9.26 16.09
C ARG A 97 5.36 8.58 14.82
N PHE A 98 6.66 8.58 14.55
CA PHE A 98 7.21 8.03 13.32
C PHE A 98 8.27 6.97 13.56
N HIS A 99 8.11 5.83 12.92
CA HIS A 99 9.11 4.76 12.93
C HIS A 99 9.66 4.54 11.52
N PHE A 100 10.97 4.70 11.34
CA PHE A 100 11.62 4.52 10.05
C PHE A 100 12.20 3.12 9.91
N VAL A 101 11.87 2.47 8.79
CA VAL A 101 12.43 1.18 8.39
C VAL A 101 13.08 1.28 7.01
N ASN A 102 14.12 0.49 6.78
CA ASN A 102 14.78 0.41 5.48
C ASN A 102 14.16 -0.72 4.62
N ARG A 103 13.74 -1.80 5.27
CA ARG A 103 13.13 -2.97 4.62
C ARG A 103 12.18 -3.66 5.60
N ILE A 104 10.96 -3.94 5.13
CA ILE A 104 9.96 -4.65 5.91
C ILE A 104 9.16 -5.59 5.00
N PRO A 105 8.97 -6.88 5.35
CA PRO A 105 8.12 -7.77 4.60
C PRO A 105 6.65 -7.35 4.69
N TYR A 106 5.99 -7.23 3.54
CA TYR A 106 4.61 -6.77 3.49
C TYR A 106 3.62 -7.79 4.03
N ASP A 107 3.88 -9.07 3.83
CA ASP A 107 3.13 -10.21 4.40
C ASP A 107 3.14 -10.21 5.94
N TRP A 108 4.16 -9.62 6.57
CA TRP A 108 4.24 -9.48 8.03
C TRP A 108 3.57 -8.20 8.54
N ILE A 109 3.80 -7.07 7.86
CA ILE A 109 3.38 -5.76 8.40
C ILE A 109 1.92 -5.41 8.04
N PHE A 110 1.44 -5.69 6.82
CA PHE A 110 0.11 -5.28 6.39
C PHE A 110 -1.03 -5.80 7.26
N PRO A 111 -1.01 -7.05 7.79
CA PRO A 111 -2.04 -7.50 8.74
C PRO A 111 -2.18 -6.65 10.02
N LYS A 112 -1.15 -5.84 10.33
CA LYS A 112 -1.06 -5.02 11.55
C LYS A 112 -1.41 -3.54 11.30
N LEU A 113 -1.71 -3.17 10.05
CA LEU A 113 -1.91 -1.78 9.65
C LEU A 113 -3.38 -1.42 9.46
N TYR A 114 -3.67 -0.16 9.69
CA TYR A 114 -4.96 0.44 9.34
C TYR A 114 -5.01 0.77 7.85
N ALA A 115 -4.00 1.44 7.32
CA ALA A 115 -3.93 1.89 5.93
C ALA A 115 -2.49 1.93 5.39
N VAL A 116 -2.37 2.06 4.07
CA VAL A 116 -1.09 2.18 3.38
C VAL A 116 -1.13 3.36 2.39
N ILE A 117 -0.10 4.20 2.45
CA ILE A 117 0.19 5.20 1.41
C ILE A 117 1.33 4.64 0.56
N HIS A 118 1.08 4.40 -0.73
CA HIS A 118 2.08 3.75 -1.58
C HIS A 118 2.07 4.24 -3.03
N HIS A 119 3.11 3.88 -3.79
CA HIS A 119 3.27 4.28 -5.19
C HIS A 119 2.25 3.66 -6.17
N GLY A 120 1.61 2.55 -5.81
CA GLY A 120 0.64 1.87 -6.67
C GLY A 120 1.21 0.78 -7.57
N GLY A 121 2.41 0.28 -7.30
CA GLY A 121 2.90 -0.93 -7.98
C GLY A 121 1.96 -2.11 -7.75
N SER A 122 1.72 -2.93 -8.79
CA SER A 122 0.75 -4.03 -8.77
C SER A 122 0.91 -4.95 -7.56
N GLY A 123 2.13 -5.39 -7.25
CA GLY A 123 2.41 -6.26 -6.10
C GLY A 123 2.06 -5.62 -4.77
N THR A 124 2.45 -4.37 -4.54
CA THR A 124 2.14 -3.65 -3.30
C THR A 124 0.64 -3.42 -3.16
N THR A 125 -0.04 -3.05 -4.26
CA THR A 125 -1.49 -2.84 -4.29
C THR A 125 -2.23 -4.12 -3.91
N HIS A 126 -1.93 -5.23 -4.58
CA HIS A 126 -2.58 -6.51 -4.30
C HIS A 126 -2.32 -7.00 -2.88
N THR A 127 -1.06 -6.95 -2.41
CA THR A 127 -0.74 -7.38 -1.04
C THR A 127 -1.44 -6.52 -0.01
N ALA A 128 -1.44 -5.18 -0.16
CA ALA A 128 -2.13 -4.28 0.77
C ALA A 128 -3.64 -4.59 0.85
N LEU A 129 -4.29 -4.78 -0.29
CA LEU A 129 -5.72 -5.06 -0.36
C LEU A 129 -6.06 -6.46 0.14
N LYS A 130 -5.23 -7.46 -0.17
CA LYS A 130 -5.39 -8.83 0.35
C LYS A 130 -5.39 -8.89 1.88
N TYR A 131 -4.60 -8.02 2.53
CA TYR A 131 -4.57 -7.89 3.98
C TYR A 131 -5.53 -6.82 4.53
N GLY A 132 -6.47 -6.34 3.72
CA GLY A 132 -7.53 -5.45 4.16
C GLY A 132 -7.05 -4.05 4.54
N CYS A 133 -5.95 -3.55 3.98
CA CYS A 133 -5.47 -2.20 4.20
C CYS A 133 -6.19 -1.21 3.28
N ALA A 134 -6.83 -0.17 3.85
CA ALA A 134 -7.24 0.99 3.08
C ALA A 134 -6.01 1.62 2.41
N SER A 135 -6.14 2.14 1.18
CA SER A 135 -4.96 2.53 0.39
C SER A 135 -5.12 3.90 -0.25
N LEU A 136 -4.10 4.75 -0.08
CA LEU A 136 -3.91 5.96 -0.86
C LEU A 136 -2.73 5.76 -1.82
N ILE A 137 -2.99 5.81 -3.11
CA ILE A 137 -1.95 5.63 -4.12
C ILE A 137 -1.44 6.99 -4.58
N ILE A 138 -0.13 7.19 -4.50
CA ILE A 138 0.60 8.33 -5.07
C ILE A 138 1.38 7.81 -6.29
N PRO A 139 0.76 7.82 -7.48
CA PRO A 139 1.36 7.19 -8.66
C PRO A 139 2.58 7.97 -9.17
N HIS A 140 3.57 7.22 -9.67
CA HIS A 140 4.80 7.72 -10.26
C HIS A 140 4.83 7.46 -11.78
N ILE A 141 4.38 6.27 -12.22
CA ILE A 141 4.45 5.83 -13.62
C ILE A 141 3.25 4.95 -14.01
N ILE A 142 3.02 4.86 -15.29
CA ILE A 142 2.19 3.98 -16.14
C ILE A 142 1.00 3.26 -15.45
N ASP A 143 1.18 2.03 -15.01
CA ASP A 143 0.13 1.18 -14.44
C ASP A 143 -0.36 1.65 -13.07
N GLN A 144 0.45 2.40 -12.35
CA GLN A 144 0.13 2.92 -11.03
C GLN A 144 -1.07 3.88 -11.05
N TYR A 145 -1.26 4.61 -12.15
CA TYR A 145 -2.45 5.44 -12.37
C TYR A 145 -3.71 4.61 -12.54
N VAL A 146 -3.59 3.42 -13.13
CA VAL A 146 -4.70 2.48 -13.28
C VAL A 146 -5.13 1.96 -11.91
N TRP A 147 -4.17 1.49 -11.11
CA TRP A 147 -4.43 1.01 -9.75
C TRP A 147 -5.01 2.10 -8.84
N ASN A 148 -4.52 3.35 -8.96
CA ASN A 148 -5.07 4.50 -8.24
C ASN A 148 -6.56 4.70 -8.53
N LYS A 149 -6.94 4.65 -9.82
CA LYS A 149 -8.36 4.76 -10.22
C LYS A 149 -9.21 3.57 -9.76
N ILE A 150 -8.67 2.35 -9.80
CA ILE A 150 -9.39 1.14 -9.37
C ILE A 150 -9.67 1.20 -7.87
N VAL A 151 -8.67 1.51 -7.04
CA VAL A 151 -8.79 1.64 -5.58
C VAL A 151 -9.84 2.70 -5.22
N ALA A 152 -9.77 3.87 -5.85
CA ALA A 152 -10.74 4.94 -5.62
C ALA A 152 -12.17 4.57 -6.05
N ARG A 153 -12.35 3.95 -7.22
CA ARG A 153 -13.66 3.50 -7.71
C ARG A 153 -14.29 2.41 -6.85
N LYS A 154 -13.48 1.53 -6.27
CA LYS A 154 -13.96 0.52 -5.31
C LYS A 154 -14.24 1.11 -3.93
N GLY A 155 -13.92 2.39 -3.70
CA GLY A 155 -14.12 3.07 -2.42
C GLY A 155 -13.27 2.48 -1.30
N ILE A 156 -12.03 2.10 -1.61
CA ILE A 156 -11.07 1.49 -0.67
C ILE A 156 -10.04 2.55 -0.21
N GLY A 157 -10.09 3.72 -0.81
CA GLY A 157 -9.30 4.88 -0.47
C GLY A 157 -9.60 6.04 -1.40
N PRO A 158 -9.12 7.24 -1.09
CA PRO A 158 -9.32 8.41 -1.92
C PRO A 158 -8.49 8.32 -3.22
N LEU A 159 -8.93 9.01 -4.27
CA LEU A 159 -8.12 9.17 -5.48
C LEU A 159 -6.87 9.98 -5.16
N GLY A 160 -5.71 9.35 -5.30
CA GLY A 160 -4.41 9.98 -5.03
C GLY A 160 -3.95 10.93 -6.13
N ILE A 161 -2.82 11.55 -5.88
CA ILE A 161 -2.21 12.61 -6.70
C ILE A 161 -0.87 12.11 -7.21
N ASP A 162 -0.53 12.46 -8.46
CA ASP A 162 0.79 12.23 -9.04
C ASP A 162 1.91 12.75 -8.13
N VAL A 163 2.97 11.96 -7.96
CA VAL A 163 4.08 12.28 -7.06
C VAL A 163 4.75 13.63 -7.37
N SER A 164 4.80 14.03 -8.65
CA SER A 164 5.37 15.30 -9.06
C SER A 164 4.55 16.52 -8.63
N ARG A 165 3.28 16.31 -8.31
CA ARG A 165 2.30 17.37 -7.99
C ARG A 165 1.92 17.44 -6.53
N ILE A 166 2.42 16.56 -5.66
CA ILE A 166 2.06 16.57 -4.25
C ILE A 166 2.60 17.83 -3.56
N THR A 167 1.73 18.45 -2.79
CA THR A 167 2.02 19.55 -1.86
C THR A 167 1.30 19.27 -0.56
N VAL A 168 1.66 19.93 0.54
CA VAL A 168 0.91 19.83 1.80
C VAL A 168 -0.57 20.11 1.55
N LYS A 169 -0.88 21.24 0.90
CA LYS A 169 -2.26 21.71 0.64
C LYS A 169 -3.14 20.70 -0.09
N ASN A 170 -2.63 19.97 -1.10
CA ASN A 170 -3.47 19.08 -1.91
C ASN A 170 -3.47 17.62 -1.41
N LEU A 171 -2.46 17.21 -0.65
CA LEU A 171 -2.34 15.84 -0.15
C LEU A 171 -2.97 15.67 1.24
N GLU A 172 -2.98 16.72 2.08
CA GLU A 172 -3.48 16.68 3.46
C GLU A 172 -4.92 16.15 3.53
N ALA A 173 -5.85 16.76 2.80
CA ALA A 173 -7.25 16.33 2.81
C ALA A 173 -7.43 14.84 2.46
N LYS A 174 -6.56 14.29 1.59
CA LYS A 174 -6.61 12.88 1.20
C LYS A 174 -6.04 11.95 2.26
N ILE A 175 -4.99 12.37 2.97
CA ILE A 175 -4.44 11.58 4.09
C ILE A 175 -5.42 11.59 5.26
N ILE A 176 -6.05 12.73 5.57
CA ILE A 176 -7.08 12.82 6.62
C ILE A 176 -8.28 11.93 6.24
N ASP A 177 -8.78 12.02 5.00
CA ASP A 177 -9.90 11.18 4.54
C ASP A 177 -9.55 9.69 4.62
N LEU A 178 -8.33 9.28 4.19
CA LEU A 178 -7.86 7.89 4.33
C LEU A 178 -7.90 7.41 5.80
N PHE A 179 -7.50 8.26 6.74
CA PHE A 179 -7.33 7.89 8.14
C PHE A 179 -8.64 7.94 8.94
N THR A 180 -9.57 8.81 8.57
CA THR A 180 -10.81 9.07 9.31
C THR A 180 -12.03 8.34 8.75
N ASN A 181 -12.07 8.10 7.43
CA ASN A 181 -13.19 7.47 6.75
C ASN A 181 -13.16 5.94 6.93
N LYS A 182 -13.88 5.45 7.94
CA LYS A 182 -13.95 4.01 8.27
C LYS A 182 -14.44 3.14 7.12
N SER A 183 -15.29 3.69 6.22
CA SER A 183 -15.82 2.95 5.07
C SER A 183 -14.72 2.42 4.14
N TYR A 184 -13.59 3.12 4.03
CA TYR A 184 -12.45 2.62 3.25
C TYR A 184 -11.85 1.35 3.85
N LYS A 185 -11.69 1.32 5.18
CA LYS A 185 -11.16 0.15 5.88
C LYS A 185 -12.12 -1.04 5.79
N GLU A 186 -13.41 -0.83 6.03
CA GLU A 186 -14.44 -1.85 5.94
C GLU A 186 -14.50 -2.50 4.56
N LYS A 187 -14.46 -1.68 3.49
CA LYS A 187 -14.45 -2.18 2.11
C LYS A 187 -13.15 -2.89 1.76
N ALA A 188 -12.01 -2.40 2.27
CA ALA A 188 -10.72 -3.07 2.09
C ALA A 188 -10.71 -4.45 2.75
N GLU A 189 -11.24 -4.57 3.97
CA GLU A 189 -11.36 -5.84 4.69
C GLU A 189 -12.29 -6.83 3.99
N LYS A 190 -13.42 -6.35 3.47
CA LYS A 190 -14.33 -7.18 2.67
C LYS A 190 -13.62 -7.71 1.41
N LEU A 191 -12.99 -6.83 0.64
CA LEU A 191 -12.25 -7.24 -0.55
C LEU A 191 -11.09 -8.18 -0.19
N GLY A 192 -10.39 -7.92 0.90
CA GLY A 192 -9.30 -8.77 1.37
C GLY A 192 -9.74 -10.21 1.65
N LYS A 193 -10.91 -10.39 2.26
CA LYS A 193 -11.50 -11.73 2.46
C LYS A 193 -11.83 -12.42 1.13
N GLU A 194 -12.39 -11.69 0.16
CA GLU A 194 -12.66 -12.20 -1.19
C GLU A 194 -11.35 -12.65 -1.87
N MET A 195 -10.31 -11.81 -1.85
CA MET A 195 -9.00 -12.13 -2.41
C MET A 195 -8.28 -13.30 -1.72
N GLN A 196 -8.48 -13.48 -0.42
CA GLN A 196 -7.91 -14.62 0.33
C GLN A 196 -8.63 -15.95 0.03
N SER A 197 -9.90 -15.90 -0.38
CA SER A 197 -10.67 -17.08 -0.77
C SER A 197 -10.40 -17.51 -2.23
N GLU A 198 -9.70 -16.71 -3.02
CA GLU A 198 -9.33 -17.07 -4.38
C GLU A 198 -8.38 -18.27 -4.41
N SER A 199 -8.69 -19.27 -5.22
CA SER A 199 -7.87 -20.46 -5.45
C SER A 199 -7.86 -20.80 -6.94
N PHE A 200 -6.72 -20.58 -7.59
CA PHE A 200 -6.52 -20.81 -9.03
C PHE A 200 -5.33 -21.76 -9.29
N GLN A 201 -4.96 -22.58 -8.31
CA GLN A 201 -3.77 -23.44 -8.44
C GLN A 201 -3.96 -24.49 -9.53
N GLU A 202 -5.15 -25.07 -9.61
CA GLU A 202 -5.46 -26.08 -10.62
C GLU A 202 -5.51 -25.47 -12.02
N GLU A 203 -6.20 -24.34 -12.20
CA GLU A 203 -6.30 -23.66 -13.48
C GLU A 203 -4.92 -23.21 -14.01
N ILE A 204 -4.06 -22.74 -13.10
CA ILE A 204 -2.67 -22.38 -13.44
C ILE A 204 -1.90 -23.62 -13.85
N TYR A 205 -2.02 -24.72 -13.10
CA TYR A 205 -1.34 -25.98 -13.44
C TYR A 205 -1.74 -26.45 -14.83
N GLN A 206 -3.03 -26.52 -15.12
CA GLN A 206 -3.54 -26.94 -16.43
C GLN A 206 -3.05 -26.03 -17.56
N THR A 207 -3.06 -24.69 -17.32
CA THR A 207 -2.58 -23.72 -18.34
C THR A 207 -1.08 -23.84 -18.67
N ILE A 208 -0.27 -24.38 -17.74
CA ILE A 208 1.18 -24.55 -17.94
C ILE A 208 1.53 -25.90 -18.56
N VAL A 209 0.75 -26.95 -18.30
CA VAL A 209 1.05 -28.33 -18.66
C VAL A 209 0.43 -28.72 -20.03
N GLU A 210 -0.62 -28.04 -20.45
CA GLU A 210 -1.20 -28.13 -21.81
C GLU A 210 -0.41 -27.28 -22.83
#